data_ffc71887c963d4285ffc4cc189691731
#
_entry.id   ffc71887c963d4285ffc4cc189691731
#
_cell.length_a   1.000
_cell.length_b   1.000
_cell.length_c   1.000
_cell.angle_alpha   90.00
_cell.angle_beta   90.00
_cell.angle_gamma   90.00
#
_symmetry.space_group_name_H-M   'P 1'
#
loop_
_entity.id
_entity.type
_entity.pdbx_description
1 polymer ?
#
loop_
_entity_poly.entity_id
_entity_poly.type
_entity_poly.pdbx_seq_one_letter_code
_entity_poly.pdbx_strand_id
1 'polypeptide(L)'
;MGMLKMKEITACLCLIVGFTTYAQMDYEPNDKFPYGRPNPKAPKELMDFDPLIGTCNCKSVTRVDQTTWADTVDMVWRWKYIMNGMGVQDETFQPEGPYNGSIRQYNSDSSSWYVHFYSSTTPTPSLSSWEGGKNDDGNIILYNEQKAPNGWDGFFKITFSDIKEEGFNWLGEWVSLDESIKYATWRIYCKKE
;
A
#
# COMPACT_ATOMS: atom_id res chain seq x y z
N MET A 1 -34.71 68.31 43.70
CA MET A 1 -33.39 68.34 43.06
C MET A 1 -32.70 67.00 43.36
N GLY A 2 -32.92 66.04 42.53
CA GLY A 2 -32.47 64.64 42.71
C GLY A 2 -31.53 64.25 41.58
N MET A 3 -30.29 64.03 41.96
CA MET A 3 -29.24 63.55 41.01
C MET A 3 -29.43 62.09 40.68
N LEU A 4 -29.62 61.79 39.37
CA LEU A 4 -29.56 60.45 38.86
C LEU A 4 -28.08 60.01 38.79
N LYS A 5 -27.75 58.92 39.51
CA LYS A 5 -26.47 58.20 39.35
C LYS A 5 -26.52 57.30 38.12
N MET A 6 -25.73 57.65 37.13
CA MET A 6 -25.45 56.70 35.97
C MET A 6 -24.60 55.55 36.46
N LYS A 7 -25.11 54.32 36.32
CA LYS A 7 -24.33 53.09 36.51
C LYS A 7 -23.59 52.80 35.23
N GLU A 8 -22.26 52.79 35.28
CA GLU A 8 -21.42 52.33 34.21
C GLU A 8 -21.58 50.81 34.07
N ILE A 9 -22.08 50.35 32.92
CA ILE A 9 -22.13 48.96 32.56
C ILE A 9 -20.84 48.65 31.81
N THR A 10 -19.88 48.04 32.52
CA THR A 10 -18.65 47.50 31.90
C THR A 10 -19.03 46.22 31.16
N ALA A 11 -19.15 46.29 29.85
CA ALA A 11 -19.33 45.10 28.99
C ALA A 11 -17.99 44.38 28.87
N CYS A 12 -17.86 43.23 29.52
CA CYS A 12 -16.72 42.33 29.38
C CYS A 12 -16.85 41.57 28.05
N LEU A 13 -16.12 42.01 27.02
CA LEU A 13 -16.07 41.36 25.73
C LEU A 13 -15.17 40.11 25.82
N CYS A 14 -15.73 38.94 26.11
CA CYS A 14 -14.99 37.68 26.03
C CYS A 14 -14.69 37.36 24.57
N LEU A 15 -13.46 37.62 24.13
CA LEU A 15 -12.94 37.12 22.86
C LEU A 15 -12.81 35.59 22.97
N ILE A 16 -13.79 34.87 22.43
CA ILE A 16 -13.67 33.41 22.20
C ILE A 16 -12.75 33.25 21.02
N VAL A 17 -11.45 33.04 21.26
CA VAL A 17 -10.51 32.58 20.25
C VAL A 17 -10.84 31.12 19.99
N GLY A 18 -11.64 30.86 18.96
CA GLY A 18 -11.90 29.51 18.48
C GLY A 18 -10.60 28.94 17.94
N PHE A 19 -9.93 28.06 18.67
CA PHE A 19 -8.88 27.21 18.12
C PHE A 19 -9.55 26.19 17.21
N THR A 20 -9.52 26.44 15.91
CA THR A 20 -9.82 25.40 14.93
C THR A 20 -8.65 24.42 14.95
N THR A 21 -8.79 23.34 15.72
CA THR A 21 -7.87 22.20 15.63
C THR A 21 -8.15 21.49 14.31
N TYR A 22 -7.40 21.83 13.27
CA TYR A 22 -7.34 20.98 12.09
C TYR A 22 -6.67 19.67 12.52
N ALA A 23 -7.25 18.53 12.13
CA ALA A 23 -6.58 17.25 12.29
C ALA A 23 -5.22 17.33 11.56
N GLN A 24 -4.14 17.23 12.34
CA GLN A 24 -2.80 17.39 11.81
C GLN A 24 -2.41 16.11 11.05
N MET A 25 -2.35 16.22 9.73
CA MET A 25 -2.00 15.11 8.80
C MET A 25 -0.51 15.16 8.46
N ASP A 26 0.35 15.07 9.48
CA ASP A 26 1.80 15.32 9.37
C ASP A 26 2.53 14.25 8.55
N TYR A 27 1.92 13.08 8.36
CA TYR A 27 2.55 11.91 7.75
C TYR A 27 2.02 11.59 6.35
N GLU A 28 0.99 12.32 5.89
CA GLU A 28 0.49 12.23 4.52
C GLU A 28 1.48 12.84 3.51
N PRO A 29 1.38 12.45 2.23
CA PRO A 29 2.13 13.07 1.15
C PRO A 29 1.95 14.60 1.12
N ASN A 30 3.06 15.33 1.00
CA ASN A 30 3.10 16.79 0.91
C ASN A 30 4.37 17.22 0.15
N ASP A 31 4.56 18.53 -0.08
CA ASP A 31 5.69 19.07 -0.84
C ASP A 31 7.06 18.66 -0.29
N LYS A 32 7.18 18.52 1.04
CA LYS A 32 8.43 18.11 1.69
C LYS A 32 8.63 16.59 1.66
N PHE A 33 7.55 15.84 1.73
CA PHE A 33 7.53 14.37 1.75
C PHE A 33 6.55 13.88 0.68
N PRO A 34 6.94 13.82 -0.59
CA PRO A 34 6.01 13.56 -1.71
C PRO A 34 5.34 12.19 -1.66
N TYR A 35 5.91 11.25 -0.91
CA TYR A 35 5.34 9.91 -0.69
C TYR A 35 4.83 9.71 0.73
N GLY A 36 4.72 10.79 1.54
CA GLY A 36 4.43 10.68 2.96
C GLY A 36 5.61 10.12 3.76
N ARG A 37 5.34 9.74 5.00
CA ARG A 37 6.32 9.12 5.89
C ARG A 37 5.63 8.24 6.93
N PRO A 38 6.33 7.27 7.54
CA PRO A 38 5.73 6.41 8.55
C PRO A 38 5.36 7.21 9.80
N ASN A 39 4.19 6.92 10.37
CA ASN A 39 3.78 7.48 11.65
C ASN A 39 4.53 6.74 12.77
N PRO A 40 5.16 7.45 13.72
CA PRO A 40 5.84 6.82 14.85
C PRO A 40 4.94 5.95 15.74
N LYS A 41 3.61 6.10 15.64
CA LYS A 41 2.62 5.27 16.34
C LYS A 41 2.20 4.03 15.56
N ALA A 42 2.63 3.91 14.31
CA ALA A 42 2.33 2.73 13.50
C ALA A 42 3.10 1.50 14.01
N PRO A 43 2.62 0.28 13.73
CA PRO A 43 3.39 -0.94 13.94
C PRO A 43 4.75 -0.84 13.25
N LYS A 44 5.81 -1.38 13.89
CA LYS A 44 7.18 -1.36 13.34
C LYS A 44 7.28 -2.06 11.98
N GLU A 45 6.42 -3.02 11.73
CA GLU A 45 6.30 -3.80 10.49
C GLU A 45 5.92 -2.91 9.30
N LEU A 46 5.41 -1.69 9.54
CA LEU A 46 5.19 -0.72 8.46
C LEU A 46 6.49 -0.46 7.67
N MET A 47 7.64 -0.60 8.32
CA MET A 47 8.97 -0.47 7.72
C MET A 47 9.33 -1.61 6.76
N ASP A 48 8.56 -2.70 6.70
CA ASP A 48 8.79 -3.79 5.73
C ASP A 48 8.69 -3.29 4.29
N PHE A 49 7.76 -2.37 4.04
CA PHE A 49 7.55 -1.75 2.73
C PHE A 49 8.29 -0.41 2.55
N ASP A 50 8.98 0.12 3.57
CA ASP A 50 9.71 1.39 3.48
C ASP A 50 10.73 1.41 2.32
N PRO A 51 11.51 0.35 2.06
CA PRO A 51 12.43 0.31 0.93
C PRO A 51 11.73 0.44 -0.45
N LEU A 52 10.42 0.18 -0.54
CA LEU A 52 9.66 0.28 -1.77
C LEU A 52 9.09 1.69 -2.00
N ILE A 53 8.97 2.51 -0.95
CA ILE A 53 8.37 3.85 -1.02
C ILE A 53 9.11 4.71 -2.05
N GLY A 54 8.34 5.34 -2.94
CA GLY A 54 8.86 6.13 -4.04
C GLY A 54 8.28 5.70 -5.39
N THR A 55 8.94 6.07 -6.47
CA THR A 55 8.59 5.66 -7.83
C THR A 55 9.66 4.73 -8.39
N CYS A 56 9.23 3.65 -9.02
CA CYS A 56 10.10 2.67 -9.66
C CYS A 56 9.73 2.51 -11.14
N ASN A 57 10.74 2.42 -11.99
CA ASN A 57 10.59 1.96 -13.37
C ASN A 57 10.73 0.44 -13.39
N CYS A 58 9.71 -0.25 -13.86
CA CYS A 58 9.63 -1.70 -13.80
C CYS A 58 9.48 -2.33 -15.19
N LYS A 59 9.96 -3.56 -15.31
CA LYS A 59 9.75 -4.45 -16.43
C LYS A 59 8.82 -5.58 -15.98
N SER A 60 7.65 -5.67 -16.59
CA SER A 60 6.61 -6.64 -16.27
C SER A 60 6.53 -7.69 -17.38
N VAL A 61 6.51 -8.98 -17.02
CA VAL A 61 6.37 -10.09 -17.96
C VAL A 61 5.41 -11.15 -17.40
N THR A 62 4.38 -11.48 -18.16
CA THR A 62 3.38 -12.48 -17.80
C THR A 62 3.58 -13.78 -18.58
N ARG A 63 3.16 -14.88 -18.00
CA ARG A 63 3.19 -16.18 -18.66
C ARG A 63 1.98 -16.33 -19.59
N VAL A 64 2.22 -16.78 -20.82
CA VAL A 64 1.18 -17.03 -21.85
C VAL A 64 0.67 -18.46 -21.75
N ASP A 65 1.59 -19.43 -21.64
CA ASP A 65 1.32 -20.86 -21.51
C ASP A 65 2.38 -21.56 -20.65
N GLN A 66 2.44 -22.90 -20.68
CA GLN A 66 3.37 -23.68 -19.85
C GLN A 66 4.86 -23.37 -20.10
N THR A 67 5.21 -22.93 -21.30
CA THR A 67 6.61 -22.75 -21.73
C THR A 67 6.93 -21.32 -22.15
N THR A 68 5.93 -20.51 -22.50
CA THR A 68 6.09 -19.22 -23.17
C THR A 68 5.78 -18.07 -22.22
N TRP A 69 6.61 -17.05 -22.25
CA TRP A 69 6.38 -15.76 -21.59
C TRP A 69 6.06 -14.72 -22.67
N ALA A 70 5.16 -13.77 -22.33
CA ALA A 70 4.87 -12.63 -23.19
C ALA A 70 6.07 -11.68 -23.31
N ASP A 71 5.98 -10.76 -24.25
CA ASP A 71 6.93 -9.66 -24.34
C ASP A 71 6.91 -8.81 -23.05
N THR A 72 8.06 -8.26 -22.73
CA THR A 72 8.19 -7.41 -21.56
C THR A 72 7.50 -6.07 -21.78
N VAL A 73 6.68 -5.65 -20.81
CA VAL A 73 5.97 -4.38 -20.82
C VAL A 73 6.60 -3.44 -19.79
N ASP A 74 6.80 -2.18 -20.18
CA ASP A 74 7.23 -1.12 -19.27
C ASP A 74 6.08 -0.72 -18.36
N MET A 75 6.39 -0.50 -17.09
CA MET A 75 5.42 -0.14 -16.07
C MET A 75 6.07 0.79 -15.05
N VAL A 76 5.37 1.80 -14.61
CA VAL A 76 5.74 2.61 -13.44
C VAL A 76 5.00 2.08 -12.23
N TRP A 77 5.70 1.88 -11.12
CA TRP A 77 5.13 1.46 -9.85
C TRP A 77 5.44 2.50 -8.79
N ARG A 78 4.39 3.15 -8.27
CA ARG A 78 4.48 4.21 -7.27
C ARG A 78 3.96 3.72 -5.93
N TRP A 79 4.73 3.97 -4.87
CA TRP A 79 4.45 3.57 -3.50
C TRP A 79 4.44 4.78 -2.59
N LYS A 80 3.48 4.84 -1.67
CA LYS A 80 3.35 5.95 -0.71
C LYS A 80 2.73 5.49 0.60
N TYR A 81 3.00 6.25 1.66
CA TYR A 81 2.27 6.13 2.90
C TYR A 81 0.89 6.77 2.78
N ILE A 82 -0.10 6.19 3.46
CA ILE A 82 -1.50 6.65 3.52
C ILE A 82 -2.03 6.57 4.95
N MET A 83 -3.26 7.08 5.19
CA MET A 83 -3.90 7.07 6.51
C MET A 83 -3.02 7.71 7.58
N ASN A 84 -2.48 8.89 7.27
CA ASN A 84 -1.55 9.62 8.13
C ASN A 84 -0.34 8.75 8.55
N GLY A 85 0.21 7.99 7.60
CA GLY A 85 1.37 7.13 7.78
C GLY A 85 1.12 5.83 8.53
N MET A 86 -0.15 5.36 8.60
CA MET A 86 -0.53 4.11 9.27
C MET A 86 -0.70 2.93 8.30
N GLY A 87 -0.60 3.16 7.00
CA GLY A 87 -0.69 2.15 5.95
C GLY A 87 0.14 2.52 4.73
N VAL A 88 0.21 1.62 3.77
CA VAL A 88 0.93 1.79 2.51
C VAL A 88 -0.02 1.56 1.34
N GLN A 89 0.10 2.37 0.31
CA GLN A 89 -0.60 2.20 -0.97
C GLN A 89 0.43 2.10 -2.09
N ASP A 90 0.16 1.25 -3.06
CA ASP A 90 0.84 1.28 -4.34
C ASP A 90 -0.13 1.49 -5.50
N GLU A 91 0.41 1.99 -6.60
CA GLU A 91 -0.28 2.18 -7.86
C GLU A 91 0.64 1.81 -9.02
N THR A 92 0.13 1.02 -9.97
CA THR A 92 0.85 0.65 -11.19
C THR A 92 0.25 1.34 -12.40
N PHE A 93 1.13 1.85 -13.26
CA PHE A 93 0.77 2.58 -14.48
C PHE A 93 1.47 1.91 -15.68
N GLN A 94 0.68 1.51 -16.66
CA GLN A 94 1.17 1.07 -17.98
C GLN A 94 0.75 2.09 -19.04
N PRO A 95 1.49 2.24 -20.16
CA PRO A 95 1.19 3.27 -21.16
C PRO A 95 -0.25 3.26 -21.68
N GLU A 96 -0.82 2.06 -21.84
CA GLU A 96 -2.20 1.88 -22.34
C GLU A 96 -3.16 1.35 -21.26
N GLY A 97 -2.73 1.34 -19.98
CA GLY A 97 -3.46 0.71 -18.89
C GLY A 97 -3.26 -0.82 -18.84
N PRO A 98 -3.88 -1.55 -17.93
CA PRO A 98 -4.74 -1.04 -16.86
C PRO A 98 -3.97 -0.26 -15.79
N TYR A 99 -4.71 0.57 -15.03
CA TYR A 99 -4.20 1.20 -13.82
C TYR A 99 -4.68 0.39 -12.63
N ASN A 100 -3.74 -0.09 -11.83
CA ASN A 100 -4.05 -0.95 -10.69
C ASN A 100 -3.44 -0.36 -9.42
N GLY A 101 -3.87 -0.85 -8.28
CA GLY A 101 -3.28 -0.49 -7.01
C GLY A 101 -3.64 -1.44 -5.91
N SER A 102 -2.98 -1.29 -4.78
CA SER A 102 -3.34 -2.02 -3.57
C SER A 102 -3.20 -1.12 -2.33
N ILE A 103 -4.02 -1.40 -1.33
CA ILE A 103 -3.91 -0.83 0.01
C ILE A 103 -3.38 -1.91 0.94
N ARG A 104 -2.40 -1.56 1.78
CA ARG A 104 -1.75 -2.45 2.74
C ARG A 104 -1.88 -1.93 4.14
N GLN A 105 -2.34 -2.79 5.04
CA GLN A 105 -2.46 -2.53 6.46
C GLN A 105 -1.86 -3.69 7.24
N TYR A 106 -1.12 -3.40 8.29
CA TYR A 106 -0.62 -4.40 9.21
C TYR A 106 -1.55 -4.52 10.42
N ASN A 107 -1.89 -5.75 10.77
CA ASN A 107 -2.65 -6.05 11.97
C ASN A 107 -1.72 -6.71 13.00
N SER A 108 -1.47 -6.03 14.11
CA SER A 108 -0.58 -6.52 15.17
C SER A 108 -1.15 -7.72 15.92
N ASP A 109 -2.47 -7.87 15.99
CA ASP A 109 -3.11 -8.99 16.71
C ASP A 109 -2.92 -10.32 15.97
N SER A 110 -3.03 -10.29 14.64
CA SER A 110 -2.78 -11.47 13.79
C SER A 110 -1.33 -11.58 13.32
N SER A 111 -0.50 -10.55 13.56
CA SER A 111 0.87 -10.44 13.07
C SER A 111 0.96 -10.62 11.55
N SER A 112 -0.01 -10.06 10.82
CA SER A 112 -0.13 -10.21 9.37
C SER A 112 -0.38 -8.88 8.66
N TRP A 113 0.17 -8.79 7.46
CA TRP A 113 -0.24 -7.80 6.48
C TRP A 113 -1.51 -8.25 5.78
N TYR A 114 -2.47 -7.33 5.64
CA TYR A 114 -3.63 -7.46 4.75
C TYR A 114 -3.48 -6.51 3.57
N VAL A 115 -3.59 -7.07 2.37
CA VAL A 115 -3.41 -6.35 1.10
C VAL A 115 -4.67 -6.49 0.27
N HIS A 116 -5.25 -5.37 -0.15
CA HIS A 116 -6.48 -5.33 -0.94
C HIS A 116 -6.19 -4.70 -2.30
N PHE A 117 -6.37 -5.48 -3.36
CA PHE A 117 -6.11 -5.08 -4.74
C PHE A 117 -7.37 -4.49 -5.40
N TYR A 118 -7.17 -3.45 -6.19
CA TYR A 118 -8.19 -2.84 -7.04
C TYR A 118 -7.63 -2.54 -8.44
N SER A 119 -8.53 -2.50 -9.44
CA SER A 119 -8.18 -2.27 -10.85
C SER A 119 -9.17 -1.34 -11.52
N SER A 120 -8.67 -0.51 -12.42
CA SER A 120 -9.52 0.39 -13.25
C SER A 120 -10.37 -0.36 -14.26
N THR A 121 -9.97 -1.58 -14.65
CA THR A 121 -10.67 -2.39 -15.67
C THR A 121 -11.67 -3.36 -15.09
N THR A 122 -11.56 -3.72 -13.82
CA THR A 122 -12.42 -4.69 -13.13
C THR A 122 -12.91 -4.17 -11.78
N PRO A 123 -13.68 -3.07 -11.75
CA PRO A 123 -14.29 -2.61 -10.51
C PRO A 123 -15.19 -3.68 -9.90
N THR A 124 -15.05 -3.93 -8.61
CA THR A 124 -15.80 -4.97 -7.91
C THR A 124 -16.13 -4.52 -6.48
N PRO A 125 -17.27 -4.90 -5.92
CA PRO A 125 -17.60 -4.64 -4.52
C PRO A 125 -16.77 -5.51 -3.55
N SER A 126 -16.13 -6.58 -4.04
CA SER A 126 -15.32 -7.51 -3.24
C SER A 126 -13.91 -7.56 -3.79
N LEU A 127 -12.98 -6.90 -3.10
CA LEU A 127 -11.59 -6.82 -3.52
C LEU A 127 -10.87 -8.15 -3.29
N SER A 128 -10.01 -8.54 -4.23
CA SER A 128 -9.06 -9.64 -4.00
C SER A 128 -8.09 -9.24 -2.88
N SER A 129 -7.87 -10.15 -1.94
CA SER A 129 -7.07 -9.88 -0.74
C SER A 129 -6.02 -10.95 -0.52
N TRP A 130 -4.85 -10.51 -0.09
CA TRP A 130 -3.73 -11.36 0.31
C TRP A 130 -3.43 -11.12 1.77
N GLU A 131 -2.92 -12.14 2.45
CA GLU A 131 -2.36 -12.03 3.79
C GLU A 131 -0.98 -12.66 3.88
N GLY A 132 -0.14 -12.19 4.82
CA GLY A 132 1.19 -12.71 5.04
C GLY A 132 2.13 -11.71 5.67
N GLY A 133 3.42 -11.81 5.38
CA GLY A 133 4.40 -10.93 6.00
C GLY A 133 5.83 -11.12 5.50
N LYS A 134 6.75 -10.48 6.19
CA LYS A 134 8.18 -10.59 5.92
C LYS A 134 8.75 -11.82 6.63
N ASN A 135 9.52 -12.62 5.90
CA ASN A 135 10.24 -13.77 6.43
C ASN A 135 11.66 -13.42 6.89
N ASP A 136 12.37 -14.38 7.48
CA ASP A 136 13.74 -14.22 8.00
C ASP A 136 14.76 -13.90 6.90
N ASP A 137 14.50 -14.29 5.65
CA ASP A 137 15.35 -13.95 4.49
C ASP A 137 15.13 -12.52 3.98
N GLY A 138 14.21 -11.77 4.59
CA GLY A 138 13.85 -10.41 4.21
C GLY A 138 12.88 -10.31 3.04
N ASN A 139 12.34 -11.41 2.53
CA ASN A 139 11.31 -11.42 1.52
C ASN A 139 9.93 -11.13 2.13
N ILE A 140 9.08 -10.39 1.42
CA ILE A 140 7.67 -10.24 1.80
C ILE A 140 6.85 -11.23 0.99
N ILE A 141 6.15 -12.13 1.70
CA ILE A 141 5.38 -13.22 1.09
C ILE A 141 3.91 -13.07 1.49
N LEU A 142 3.04 -13.07 0.49
CA LEU A 142 1.61 -12.87 0.66
C LEU A 142 0.84 -13.96 -0.08
N TYR A 143 -0.25 -14.46 0.50
CA TYR A 143 -1.07 -15.55 -0.03
C TYR A 143 -2.53 -15.12 -0.20
N ASN A 144 -3.13 -15.57 -1.29
CA ASN A 144 -4.58 -15.52 -1.54
C ASN A 144 -5.05 -16.92 -1.92
N GLU A 145 -6.06 -17.44 -1.27
CA GLU A 145 -6.63 -18.76 -1.63
C GLU A 145 -7.15 -18.74 -3.07
N GLN A 146 -6.65 -19.66 -3.88
CA GLN A 146 -7.01 -19.76 -5.29
C GLN A 146 -6.94 -21.20 -5.79
N LYS A 147 -8.03 -21.69 -6.39
CA LYS A 147 -8.00 -22.97 -7.08
C LYS A 147 -7.25 -22.86 -8.40
N ALA A 148 -6.48 -23.90 -8.72
CA ALA A 148 -5.93 -24.08 -10.06
C ALA A 148 -7.07 -24.33 -11.10
N PRO A 149 -6.81 -24.15 -12.41
CA PRO A 149 -7.81 -24.43 -13.46
C PRO A 149 -8.35 -25.86 -13.46
N ASN A 150 -7.59 -26.82 -12.95
CA ASN A 150 -8.00 -28.22 -12.79
C ASN A 150 -8.81 -28.50 -11.50
N GLY A 151 -9.10 -27.45 -10.70
CA GLY A 151 -9.89 -27.53 -9.47
C GLY A 151 -9.07 -27.82 -8.20
N TRP A 152 -7.76 -28.00 -8.29
CA TRP A 152 -6.92 -28.22 -7.09
C TRP A 152 -6.88 -26.98 -6.20
N ASP A 153 -6.97 -27.20 -4.92
CA ASP A 153 -6.81 -26.15 -3.90
C ASP A 153 -5.36 -25.70 -3.81
N GLY A 154 -5.15 -24.40 -3.62
CA GLY A 154 -3.84 -23.79 -3.52
C GLY A 154 -3.94 -22.30 -3.24
N PHE A 155 -2.86 -21.60 -3.53
CA PHE A 155 -2.75 -20.16 -3.31
C PHE A 155 -2.20 -19.45 -4.55
N PHE A 156 -2.65 -18.24 -4.79
CA PHE A 156 -1.86 -17.29 -5.55
C PHE A 156 -0.90 -16.59 -4.57
N LYS A 157 0.37 -16.95 -4.69
CA LYS A 157 1.45 -16.45 -3.85
C LYS A 157 2.14 -15.28 -4.54
N ILE A 158 2.35 -14.22 -3.76
CA ILE A 158 3.13 -13.05 -4.16
C ILE A 158 4.40 -13.02 -3.32
N THR A 159 5.56 -12.86 -3.97
CA THR A 159 6.84 -12.72 -3.29
C THR A 159 7.54 -11.45 -3.76
N PHE A 160 7.83 -10.53 -2.83
CA PHE A 160 8.79 -9.46 -3.03
C PHE A 160 10.15 -9.95 -2.54
N SER A 161 11.17 -9.88 -3.38
CA SER A 161 12.53 -10.34 -3.09
C SER A 161 13.58 -9.35 -3.60
N ASP A 162 14.84 -9.57 -3.22
CA ASP A 162 15.94 -8.65 -3.57
C ASP A 162 15.63 -7.19 -3.23
N ILE A 163 14.92 -6.98 -2.11
CA ILE A 163 14.48 -5.65 -1.68
C ILE A 163 15.71 -4.85 -1.23
N LYS A 164 16.03 -3.79 -1.99
CA LYS A 164 17.16 -2.90 -1.79
C LYS A 164 16.75 -1.44 -2.04
N GLU A 165 17.64 -0.53 -1.71
CA GLU A 165 17.43 0.90 -1.97
C GLU A 165 17.26 1.19 -3.49
N GLU A 166 17.95 0.41 -4.34
CA GLU A 166 17.94 0.56 -5.80
C GLU A 166 16.75 -0.12 -6.50
N GLY A 167 15.95 -0.94 -5.79
CA GLY A 167 14.83 -1.63 -6.37
C GLY A 167 14.50 -2.97 -5.73
N PHE A 168 13.65 -3.74 -6.40
CA PHE A 168 13.17 -5.03 -5.92
C PHE A 168 12.66 -5.91 -7.07
N ASN A 169 12.52 -7.21 -6.81
CA ASN A 169 11.85 -8.16 -7.67
C ASN A 169 10.49 -8.55 -7.10
N TRP A 170 9.53 -8.84 -7.97
CA TRP A 170 8.21 -9.34 -7.61
C TRP A 170 7.87 -10.57 -8.44
N LEU A 171 7.36 -11.61 -7.78
CA LEU A 171 6.91 -12.85 -8.40
C LEU A 171 5.48 -13.14 -7.97
N GLY A 172 4.59 -13.37 -8.97
CA GLY A 172 3.26 -13.94 -8.77
C GLY A 172 3.25 -15.37 -9.30
N GLU A 173 2.85 -16.32 -8.46
CA GLU A 173 2.81 -17.74 -8.81
C GLU A 173 1.62 -18.45 -8.14
N TRP A 174 1.07 -19.42 -8.81
CA TRP A 174 0.18 -20.36 -8.15
C TRP A 174 1.02 -21.45 -7.47
N VAL A 175 0.63 -21.81 -6.22
CA VAL A 175 1.30 -22.89 -5.47
C VAL A 175 0.24 -23.84 -4.88
N SER A 176 0.59 -25.14 -4.78
CA SER A 176 -0.22 -26.10 -4.02
C SER A 176 -0.20 -25.79 -2.52
N LEU A 177 -1.14 -26.35 -1.73
CA LEU A 177 -1.23 -26.11 -0.29
C LEU A 177 0.06 -26.41 0.48
N ASP A 178 0.85 -27.38 0.02
CA ASP A 178 2.15 -27.76 0.58
C ASP A 178 3.35 -27.13 -0.13
N GLU A 179 3.09 -26.24 -1.10
CA GLU A 179 4.09 -25.59 -1.98
C GLU A 179 5.03 -26.55 -2.73
N SER A 180 4.70 -27.84 -2.83
CA SER A 180 5.50 -28.80 -3.60
C SER A 180 5.37 -28.59 -5.11
N ILE A 181 4.24 -27.99 -5.56
CA ILE A 181 4.00 -27.60 -6.94
C ILE A 181 3.93 -26.08 -6.99
N LYS A 182 4.74 -25.49 -7.88
CA LYS A 182 4.81 -24.05 -8.10
C LYS A 182 4.70 -23.72 -9.57
N TYR A 183 3.86 -22.78 -9.92
CA TYR A 183 3.66 -22.34 -11.30
C TYR A 183 3.71 -20.82 -11.38
N ALA A 184 4.88 -20.28 -11.72
CA ALA A 184 5.09 -18.85 -11.87
C ALA A 184 4.28 -18.34 -13.08
N THR A 185 3.47 -17.29 -12.84
CA THR A 185 2.58 -16.70 -13.84
C THR A 185 2.97 -15.28 -14.21
N TRP A 186 3.66 -14.57 -13.31
CA TRP A 186 3.97 -13.16 -13.51
C TRP A 186 5.25 -12.77 -12.77
N ARG A 187 6.10 -12.00 -13.45
CA ARG A 187 7.36 -11.47 -12.90
C ARG A 187 7.45 -9.98 -13.16
N ILE A 188 7.94 -9.23 -12.16
CA ILE A 188 8.19 -7.80 -12.30
C ILE A 188 9.57 -7.51 -11.71
N TYR A 189 10.37 -6.72 -12.40
CA TYR A 189 11.70 -6.29 -12.02
C TYR A 189 11.72 -4.78 -11.95
N CYS A 190 11.92 -4.21 -10.77
CA CYS A 190 11.81 -2.78 -10.51
C CYS A 190 13.15 -2.16 -10.16
N LYS A 191 13.39 -0.95 -10.71
CA LYS A 191 14.51 -0.09 -10.34
C LYS A 191 13.96 1.26 -9.91
N LYS A 192 14.43 1.77 -8.79
CA LYS A 192 14.11 3.13 -8.33
C LYS A 192 14.78 4.18 -9.20
N GLU A 193 14.12 5.34 -9.32
CA GLU A 193 14.68 6.54 -9.95
C GLU A 193 15.65 7.25 -9.02
#